data_1c70a440310f43ea88fbd5840b494906
#
_entry.id   1c70a440310f43ea88fbd5840b494906
#
_cell.length_a   1.000
_cell.length_b   1.000
_cell.length_c   1.000
_cell.angle_alpha   90.00
_cell.angle_beta   90.00
_cell.angle_gamma   90.00
#
_symmetry.space_group_name_H-M   'P 1'
#
loop_
_entity.id
_entity.type
_entity.pdbx_description
1 polymer ?
#
loop_
_entity_poly.entity_id
_entity_poly.type
_entity_poly.pdbx_seq_one_letter_code
_entity_poly.pdbx_strand_id
1 'polypeptide(L)'
;MKTSETKEKKPKVAKSKTPKATKASSRKEKGTNDQVVLRIRVRAYESKIIDASVKQIMDTATRYDAVIVGPVPLPTEIKKYTVNRSAFIYKNAREQFEIRVHKRLIDIVNPSPKTIEALTNLSLPSGVDIDVKML
;
A
#
# COMPACT_ATOMS: atom_id res chain seq x y z
N MET A 1 60.23 33.84 -24.21
CA MET A 1 59.25 32.85 -24.58
C MET A 1 57.94 33.26 -23.96
N LYS A 2 56.92 33.52 -24.78
CA LYS A 2 55.67 34.19 -24.41
C LYS A 2 54.66 33.17 -23.89
N THR A 3 54.16 33.35 -22.64
CA THR A 3 53.05 32.63 -22.06
C THR A 3 51.77 33.48 -22.30
N SER A 4 50.84 32.92 -23.04
CA SER A 4 49.56 33.48 -23.36
C SER A 4 48.51 33.11 -22.29
N GLU A 5 48.01 34.13 -21.58
CA GLU A 5 46.84 34.03 -20.70
C GLU A 5 45.54 33.90 -21.50
N THR A 6 44.78 32.87 -21.28
CA THR A 6 43.42 32.70 -21.82
C THR A 6 42.40 33.07 -20.75
N LYS A 7 41.71 34.22 -20.95
CA LYS A 7 40.61 34.69 -20.10
C LYS A 7 39.35 33.86 -20.36
N GLU A 8 38.89 33.14 -19.36
CA GLU A 8 37.56 32.48 -19.32
C GLU A 8 36.44 33.52 -19.14
N LYS A 9 35.57 33.60 -20.13
CA LYS A 9 34.32 34.37 -20.05
C LYS A 9 33.20 33.49 -19.45
N LYS A 10 32.66 33.89 -18.29
CA LYS A 10 31.40 33.32 -17.72
C LYS A 10 30.20 33.72 -18.60
N PRO A 11 29.30 32.75 -18.90
CA PRO A 11 28.03 33.11 -19.55
C PRO A 11 27.01 33.60 -18.51
N LYS A 12 26.33 34.67 -18.85
CA LYS A 12 25.23 35.31 -18.11
C LYS A 12 24.01 34.41 -18.14
N VAL A 13 23.48 34.07 -16.95
CA VAL A 13 22.21 33.37 -16.77
C VAL A 13 21.06 34.32 -17.12
N ALA A 14 20.32 34.00 -18.17
CA ALA A 14 19.08 34.66 -18.54
C ALA A 14 17.93 34.21 -17.63
N LYS A 15 17.28 35.15 -16.96
CA LYS A 15 16.05 34.93 -16.19
C LYS A 15 14.89 34.63 -17.14
N SER A 16 14.42 33.39 -17.22
CA SER A 16 13.17 33.08 -17.88
C SER A 16 12.00 33.29 -16.93
N LYS A 17 11.08 34.14 -17.35
CA LYS A 17 9.81 34.45 -16.69
C LYS A 17 8.88 33.26 -16.81
N THR A 18 8.43 32.70 -15.69
CA THR A 18 7.39 31.67 -15.61
C THR A 18 6.02 32.28 -15.88
N PRO A 19 5.22 31.76 -16.81
CA PRO A 19 3.82 32.13 -16.90
C PRO A 19 2.99 31.40 -15.83
N LYS A 20 2.30 32.18 -15.04
CA LYS A 20 1.35 31.77 -14.00
C LYS A 20 0.09 31.22 -14.68
N ALA A 21 -0.01 29.89 -14.84
CA ALA A 21 -1.23 29.24 -15.28
C ALA A 21 -2.10 28.91 -14.05
N THR A 22 -3.13 29.71 -13.85
CA THR A 22 -4.27 29.41 -12.99
C THR A 22 -5.05 28.25 -13.57
N LYS A 23 -4.80 27.03 -13.07
CA LYS A 23 -5.70 25.90 -13.27
C LYS A 23 -6.81 25.98 -12.23
N ALA A 24 -7.99 26.44 -12.68
CA ALA A 24 -9.23 26.22 -11.97
C ALA A 24 -9.43 24.70 -11.79
N SER A 25 -9.28 24.24 -10.55
CA SER A 25 -9.64 22.88 -10.19
C SER A 25 -11.17 22.79 -10.21
N SER A 26 -11.72 22.21 -11.27
CA SER A 26 -13.10 21.74 -11.25
C SER A 26 -13.22 20.68 -10.18
N ARG A 27 -13.72 21.08 -9.02
CA ARG A 27 -14.15 20.19 -7.94
C ARG A 27 -15.32 19.39 -8.48
N LYS A 28 -15.04 18.19 -9.01
CA LYS A 28 -16.09 17.20 -9.29
C LYS A 28 -16.80 16.94 -7.99
N GLU A 29 -18.02 17.45 -7.88
CA GLU A 29 -18.97 17.09 -6.86
C GLU A 29 -19.15 15.56 -6.96
N LYS A 30 -18.68 14.86 -5.94
CA LYS A 30 -19.00 13.46 -5.73
C LYS A 30 -20.49 13.41 -5.41
N GLY A 31 -21.30 13.08 -6.41
CA GLY A 31 -22.65 12.63 -6.16
C GLY A 31 -22.56 11.52 -5.12
N THR A 32 -23.25 11.68 -4.01
CA THR A 32 -23.48 10.67 -2.99
C THR A 32 -24.36 9.59 -3.61
N ASN A 33 -23.74 8.72 -4.41
CA ASN A 33 -24.33 7.43 -4.71
C ASN A 33 -24.15 6.64 -3.40
N ASP A 34 -25.26 6.29 -2.75
CA ASP A 34 -25.30 5.35 -1.62
C ASP A 34 -24.94 3.93 -2.15
N GLN A 35 -23.70 3.79 -2.60
CA GLN A 35 -23.16 2.51 -3.02
C GLN A 35 -22.64 1.81 -1.78
N VAL A 36 -23.26 0.71 -1.44
CA VAL A 36 -22.78 -0.16 -0.36
C VAL A 36 -21.43 -0.74 -0.81
N VAL A 37 -20.39 -0.48 -0.03
CA VAL A 37 -19.05 -0.97 -0.30
C VAL A 37 -18.65 -1.95 0.79
N LEU A 38 -18.31 -3.18 0.39
CA LEU A 38 -17.75 -4.17 1.27
C LEU A 38 -16.22 -4.02 1.27
N ARG A 39 -15.68 -3.51 2.35
CA ARG A 39 -14.24 -3.32 2.54
C ARG A 39 -13.61 -4.48 3.26
N ILE A 40 -12.68 -5.13 2.60
CA ILE A 40 -11.93 -6.28 3.10
C ILE A 40 -10.49 -5.86 3.35
N ARG A 41 -10.01 -6.04 4.59
CA ARG A 41 -8.61 -5.87 4.95
C ARG A 41 -8.01 -7.22 5.24
N VAL A 42 -6.96 -7.55 4.50
CA VAL A 42 -6.23 -8.80 4.68
C VAL A 42 -4.89 -8.50 5.33
N ARG A 43 -4.52 -9.26 6.36
CA ARG A 43 -3.24 -9.14 7.07
C ARG A 43 -2.54 -10.50 7.12
N ALA A 44 -1.24 -10.49 6.95
CA ALA A 44 -0.41 -11.69 7.14
C ALA A 44 1.04 -11.30 7.42
N TYR A 45 1.79 -12.23 8.00
CA TYR A 45 3.22 -12.04 8.24
C TYR A 45 4.04 -12.29 6.98
N GLU A 46 3.57 -13.12 6.07
CA GLU A 46 4.26 -13.49 4.85
C GLU A 46 3.60 -12.87 3.61
N SER A 47 4.41 -12.21 2.75
CA SER A 47 3.91 -11.55 1.55
C SER A 47 3.35 -12.51 0.50
N LYS A 48 3.94 -13.70 0.37
CA LYS A 48 3.49 -14.70 -0.61
C LYS A 48 2.11 -15.27 -0.26
N ILE A 49 1.88 -15.53 1.02
CA ILE A 49 0.61 -16.09 1.50
C ILE A 49 -0.52 -15.06 1.35
N ILE A 50 -0.25 -13.79 1.69
CA ILE A 50 -1.26 -12.74 1.54
C ILE A 50 -1.64 -12.51 0.07
N ASP A 51 -0.66 -12.52 -0.85
CA ASP A 51 -0.93 -12.31 -2.27
C ASP A 51 -1.70 -13.48 -2.90
N ALA A 52 -1.44 -14.73 -2.46
CA ALA A 52 -2.22 -15.90 -2.84
C ALA A 52 -3.68 -15.81 -2.33
N SER A 53 -3.86 -15.40 -1.08
CA SER A 53 -5.19 -15.22 -0.48
C SER A 53 -5.99 -14.10 -1.15
N VAL A 54 -5.33 -12.99 -1.48
CA VAL A 54 -5.94 -11.89 -2.24
C VAL A 54 -6.43 -12.37 -3.60
N LYS A 55 -5.65 -13.18 -4.32
CA LYS A 55 -6.09 -13.77 -5.59
C LYS A 55 -7.33 -14.65 -5.42
N GLN A 56 -7.37 -15.51 -4.42
CA GLN A 56 -8.53 -16.37 -4.13
C GLN A 56 -9.79 -15.54 -3.85
N ILE A 57 -9.67 -14.45 -3.07
CA ILE A 57 -10.78 -13.53 -2.79
C ILE A 57 -11.26 -12.86 -4.08
N MET A 58 -10.34 -12.36 -4.91
CA MET A 58 -10.67 -11.73 -6.18
C MET A 58 -11.33 -12.71 -7.15
N ASP A 59 -10.80 -13.92 -7.31
CA ASP A 59 -11.35 -14.96 -8.18
C ASP A 59 -12.76 -15.34 -7.72
N THR A 60 -12.98 -15.46 -6.42
CA THR A 60 -14.31 -15.75 -5.87
C THR A 60 -15.28 -14.61 -6.13
N ALA A 61 -14.90 -13.36 -5.89
CA ALA A 61 -15.75 -12.22 -6.14
C ALA A 61 -16.07 -12.05 -7.63
N THR A 62 -15.13 -12.31 -8.51
CA THR A 62 -15.34 -12.27 -9.98
C THR A 62 -16.32 -13.34 -10.46
N ARG A 63 -16.32 -14.54 -9.85
CA ARG A 63 -17.30 -15.61 -10.19
C ARG A 63 -18.75 -15.22 -9.92
N TYR A 64 -18.97 -14.27 -9.02
CA TYR A 64 -20.30 -13.77 -8.65
C TYR A 64 -20.59 -12.38 -9.24
N ASP A 65 -19.88 -11.99 -10.31
CA ASP A 65 -20.04 -10.73 -11.04
C ASP A 65 -19.96 -9.47 -10.15
N ALA A 66 -19.17 -9.53 -9.08
CA ALA A 66 -18.99 -8.40 -8.19
C ALA A 66 -17.96 -7.41 -8.77
N VAL A 67 -18.25 -6.12 -8.67
CA VAL A 67 -17.33 -5.06 -9.08
C VAL A 67 -16.26 -4.88 -8.01
N ILE A 68 -15.03 -5.21 -8.36
CA ILE A 68 -13.88 -5.14 -7.45
C ILE A 68 -13.07 -3.88 -7.75
N VAL A 69 -12.82 -3.11 -6.71
CA VAL A 69 -11.81 -2.05 -6.73
C VAL A 69 -10.51 -2.64 -6.19
N GLY A 70 -9.55 -2.84 -7.09
CA GLY A 70 -8.37 -3.68 -7.02
C GLY A 70 -7.61 -3.70 -5.69
N PRO A 71 -6.74 -4.71 -5.49
CA PRO A 71 -6.00 -4.84 -4.24
C PRO A 71 -5.03 -3.67 -4.07
N VAL A 72 -5.25 -2.87 -3.03
CA VAL A 72 -4.38 -1.74 -2.67
C VAL A 72 -3.38 -2.21 -1.64
N PRO A 73 -2.06 -2.14 -1.93
CA PRO A 73 -1.05 -2.44 -0.93
C PRO A 73 -1.02 -1.32 0.11
N LEU A 74 -1.19 -1.69 1.37
CA LEU A 74 -1.03 -0.77 2.49
C LEU A 74 0.41 -0.85 3.03
N PRO A 75 0.90 0.18 3.72
CA PRO A 75 2.22 0.16 4.32
C PRO A 75 2.40 -1.03 5.26
N THR A 76 3.54 -1.71 5.14
CA THR A 76 3.90 -2.82 6.01
C THR A 76 4.27 -2.29 7.40
N GLU A 77 3.64 -2.83 8.42
CA GLU A 77 3.96 -2.51 9.80
C GLU A 77 5.15 -3.34 10.25
N ILE A 78 6.22 -2.67 10.69
CA ILE A 78 7.45 -3.32 11.13
C ILE A 78 7.64 -3.03 12.62
N LYS A 79 7.66 -4.10 13.44
CA LYS A 79 7.98 -4.02 14.87
C LYS A 79 9.35 -4.64 15.10
N LYS A 80 10.27 -3.87 15.65
CA LYS A 80 11.63 -4.29 15.94
C LYS A 80 11.82 -4.50 17.43
N TYR A 81 12.45 -5.61 17.80
CA TYR A 81 12.75 -5.98 19.18
C TYR A 81 14.24 -6.22 19.32
N THR A 82 14.86 -5.56 20.29
CA THR A 82 16.27 -5.74 20.61
C THR A 82 16.37 -6.41 21.97
N VAL A 83 16.98 -7.59 22.02
CA VAL A 83 17.16 -8.39 23.23
C VAL A 83 18.64 -8.54 23.52
N ASN A 84 19.02 -8.53 24.78
CA ASN A 84 20.41 -8.83 25.16
C ASN A 84 20.68 -10.31 24.90
N ARG A 85 21.80 -10.59 24.21
CA ARG A 85 22.20 -11.97 23.88
C ARG A 85 22.73 -12.72 25.12
N SER A 86 23.31 -11.97 26.08
CA SER A 86 23.82 -12.49 27.32
C SER A 86 23.25 -11.70 28.50
N ALA A 87 22.99 -12.35 29.60
CA ALA A 87 22.43 -11.73 30.81
C ALA A 87 23.36 -10.72 31.48
N PHE A 88 24.66 -10.66 31.11
CA PHE A 88 25.65 -9.98 31.89
C PHE A 88 26.84 -9.48 31.06
N ILE A 89 27.36 -8.30 31.37
CA ILE A 89 28.64 -7.66 30.97
C ILE A 89 28.69 -7.09 29.53
N TYR A 90 28.19 -7.79 28.51
CA TYR A 90 28.39 -7.35 27.13
C TYR A 90 27.24 -6.47 26.63
N LYS A 91 27.32 -5.17 26.86
CA LYS A 91 26.32 -4.18 26.39
C LYS A 91 26.09 -4.21 24.87
N ASN A 92 27.12 -4.54 24.11
CA ASN A 92 27.06 -4.54 22.63
C ASN A 92 26.57 -5.87 22.02
N ALA A 93 26.49 -6.95 22.83
CA ALA A 93 25.99 -8.24 22.38
C ALA A 93 24.46 -8.27 22.44
N ARG A 94 23.81 -7.88 21.34
CA ARG A 94 22.36 -7.81 21.22
C ARG A 94 21.89 -8.64 20.04
N GLU A 95 20.73 -9.30 20.21
CA GLU A 95 19.98 -9.92 19.13
C GLU A 95 18.82 -9.01 18.73
N GLN A 96 18.63 -8.84 17.43
CA GLN A 96 17.54 -8.03 16.90
C GLN A 96 16.55 -8.93 16.18
N PHE A 97 15.30 -8.83 16.58
CA PHE A 97 14.17 -9.53 15.96
C PHE A 97 13.22 -8.50 15.38
N GLU A 98 12.56 -8.87 14.27
CA GLU A 98 11.54 -8.03 13.68
C GLU A 98 10.31 -8.86 13.30
N ILE A 99 9.15 -8.24 13.46
CA ILE A 99 7.87 -8.76 12.98
C ILE A 99 7.40 -7.82 11.89
N ARG A 100 7.12 -8.36 10.70
CA ARG A 100 6.56 -7.62 9.58
C ARG A 100 5.13 -8.07 9.35
N VAL A 101 4.18 -7.13 9.39
CA VAL A 101 2.78 -7.36 9.07
C VAL A 101 2.46 -6.70 7.74
N HIS A 102 2.23 -7.53 6.74
CA HIS A 102 1.78 -7.07 5.42
C HIS A 102 0.28 -6.86 5.44
N LYS A 103 -0.20 -5.82 4.75
CA LYS A 103 -1.62 -5.46 4.71
C LYS A 103 -2.05 -5.22 3.27
N ARG A 104 -3.25 -5.71 2.91
CA ARG A 104 -3.89 -5.45 1.62
C ARG A 104 -5.33 -5.01 1.86
N LEU A 105 -5.80 -4.12 1.00
CA LEU A 105 -7.17 -3.60 1.02
C LEU A 105 -7.85 -3.95 -0.29
N ILE A 106 -9.06 -4.50 -0.21
CA ILE A 106 -9.92 -4.80 -1.36
C ILE A 106 -11.28 -4.21 -1.06
N ASP A 107 -11.82 -3.44 -1.98
CA ASP A 107 -13.17 -2.91 -1.90
C ASP A 107 -14.05 -3.59 -2.96
N ILE A 108 -15.19 -4.10 -2.56
CA ILE A 108 -16.21 -4.69 -3.44
C ILE A 108 -17.43 -3.78 -3.43
N VAL A 109 -17.79 -3.27 -4.60
CA VAL A 109 -18.92 -2.35 -4.76
C VAL A 109 -20.19 -3.14 -5.02
N ASN A 110 -21.25 -2.81 -4.29
CA ASN A 110 -22.58 -3.44 -4.40
C ASN A 110 -22.52 -4.98 -4.36
N PRO A 111 -22.01 -5.58 -3.27
CA PRO A 111 -21.91 -7.04 -3.18
C PRO A 111 -23.30 -7.68 -3.17
N SER A 112 -23.48 -8.72 -3.97
CA SER A 112 -24.69 -9.54 -3.89
C SER A 112 -24.66 -10.39 -2.60
N PRO A 113 -25.83 -10.78 -2.03
CA PRO A 113 -25.83 -11.65 -0.85
C PRO A 113 -25.10 -12.97 -1.10
N LYS A 114 -25.16 -13.51 -2.31
CA LYS A 114 -24.41 -14.70 -2.72
C LYS A 114 -22.90 -14.49 -2.67
N THR A 115 -22.42 -13.29 -3.04
CA THR A 115 -21.00 -12.93 -2.94
C THR A 115 -20.53 -12.92 -1.48
N ILE A 116 -21.36 -12.38 -0.58
CA ILE A 116 -21.02 -12.33 0.87
C ILE A 116 -20.96 -13.74 1.45
N GLU A 117 -21.93 -14.60 1.14
CA GLU A 117 -21.93 -15.99 1.58
C GLU A 117 -20.71 -16.77 1.06
N ALA A 118 -20.38 -16.59 -0.23
CA ALA A 118 -19.22 -17.23 -0.83
C ALA A 118 -17.90 -16.78 -0.21
N LEU A 119 -17.77 -15.49 0.13
CA LEU A 119 -16.59 -14.95 0.81
C LEU A 119 -16.48 -15.42 2.27
N THR A 120 -17.63 -15.61 2.95
CA THR A 120 -17.66 -16.13 4.32
C THR A 120 -17.24 -17.60 4.36
N ASN A 121 -17.63 -18.38 3.35
CA ASN A 121 -17.31 -19.81 3.25
C ASN A 121 -15.94 -20.07 2.60
N LEU A 122 -15.19 -19.04 2.25
CA LEU A 122 -13.88 -19.18 1.63
C LEU A 122 -12.85 -19.73 2.63
N SER A 123 -12.28 -20.89 2.33
CA SER A 123 -11.16 -21.42 3.12
C SER A 123 -9.86 -20.73 2.71
N LEU A 124 -9.26 -20.05 3.66
CA LEU A 124 -7.98 -19.36 3.47
C LEU A 124 -6.84 -20.13 4.14
N PRO A 125 -5.60 -19.96 3.66
CA PRO A 125 -4.45 -20.58 4.29
C PRO A 125 -4.25 -20.04 5.71
N SER A 126 -3.68 -20.88 6.58
CA SER A 126 -3.35 -20.48 7.95
C SER A 126 -2.34 -19.31 7.94
N GLY A 127 -2.50 -18.39 8.89
CA GLY A 127 -1.63 -17.21 9.01
C GLY A 127 -2.15 -15.95 8.30
N VAL A 128 -3.35 -16.01 7.73
CA VAL A 128 -4.05 -14.86 7.17
C VAL A 128 -5.21 -14.45 8.07
N ASP A 129 -5.25 -13.19 8.42
CA ASP A 129 -6.33 -12.55 9.18
C ASP A 129 -7.12 -11.61 8.27
N ILE A 130 -8.45 -11.65 8.37
CA ILE A 130 -9.35 -10.87 7.53
C ILE A 130 -10.31 -10.07 8.39
N ASP A 131 -10.32 -8.77 8.17
CA ASP A 131 -11.30 -7.83 8.69
C ASP A 131 -12.26 -7.42 7.56
N VAL A 132 -13.56 -7.62 7.74
CA VAL A 132 -14.60 -7.23 6.78
C VAL A 132 -15.46 -6.14 7.39
N LYS A 133 -15.67 -5.04 6.64
CA LYS A 133 -16.54 -3.92 7.03
C LYS A 133 -17.45 -3.53 5.86
N MET A 134 -18.71 -3.28 6.13
CA MET A 134 -19.63 -2.62 5.19
C MET A 134 -19.57 -1.11 5.44
N LEU A 135 -19.47 -0.34 4.38
CA LEU A 135 -19.41 1.12 4.36
C LEU A 135 -20.58 1.67 3.56
#